data_483efb629955cacd6617f167c9b84451
#
_entry.id   483efb629955cacd6617f167c9b84451
#
_cell.length_a   1.000
_cell.length_b   1.000
_cell.length_c   1.000
_cell.angle_alpha   90.00
_cell.angle_beta   90.00
_cell.angle_gamma   90.00
#
_symmetry.space_group_name_H-M   'P 1'
#
loop_
_entity.id
_entity.type
_entity.pdbx_description
1 polymer ?
#
loop_
_entity_poly.entity_id
_entity_poly.type
_entity_poly.pdbx_seq_one_letter_code
_entity_poly.pdbx_strand_id
1 'polypeptide(L)'
;PVVSIRRLIDNKGNLKAKYAEMVLHQMWCVANLRIRSVEVQGDSAAIRFHQPESRIQFEHPWPRPMVTTDGHNSAFYLTNARELQDVPGEWYHDIDARKVYYYPREGEKM
;
A
#
# COMPACT_ATOMS: atom_id res chain seq x y z
N PRO A 1 -8.88 2.21 7.25
CA PRO A 1 -7.51 2.44 6.70
C PRO A 1 -6.41 2.00 7.67
N VAL A 2 -6.45 2.46 8.92
CA VAL A 2 -5.42 2.10 9.91
C VAL A 2 -5.40 0.60 10.18
N VAL A 3 -6.56 -0.06 10.17
CA VAL A 3 -6.66 -1.51 10.38
C VAL A 3 -5.88 -2.26 9.28
N SER A 4 -6.06 -1.89 8.02
CA SER A 4 -5.34 -2.50 6.90
C SER A 4 -3.83 -2.22 6.97
N ILE A 5 -3.47 -1.00 7.36
CA ILE A 5 -2.07 -0.60 7.52
C ILE A 5 -1.40 -1.41 8.63
N ARG A 6 -2.10 -1.66 9.74
CA ARG A 6 -1.56 -2.48 10.84
C ARG A 6 -1.22 -3.91 10.41
N ARG A 7 -1.89 -4.43 9.39
CA ARG A 7 -1.61 -5.77 8.85
C ARG A 7 -0.25 -5.88 8.19
N LEU A 8 0.38 -4.75 7.86
CA LEU A 8 1.68 -4.70 7.21
C LEU A 8 2.85 -4.72 8.18
N ILE A 9 2.61 -4.59 9.48
CA ILE A 9 3.67 -4.51 10.49
C ILE A 9 3.58 -5.67 11.48
N ASP A 10 4.71 -5.99 12.12
CA ASP A 10 4.78 -7.00 13.16
C ASP A 10 4.46 -6.41 14.55
N ASN A 11 4.57 -7.23 15.60
CA ASN A 11 4.28 -6.81 16.98
C ASN A 11 5.24 -5.75 17.50
N LYS A 12 6.40 -5.58 16.86
CA LYS A 12 7.42 -4.59 17.25
C LYS A 12 7.30 -3.30 16.42
N GLY A 13 6.32 -3.23 15.52
CA GLY A 13 6.14 -2.08 14.63
C GLY A 13 7.00 -2.09 13.38
N ASN A 14 7.70 -3.18 13.09
CA ASN A 14 8.51 -3.29 11.89
C ASN A 14 7.67 -3.72 10.69
N LEU A 15 8.00 -3.18 9.51
CA LEU A 15 7.34 -3.56 8.27
C LEU A 15 7.69 -4.99 7.89
N LYS A 16 6.70 -5.87 7.87
CA LYS A 16 6.88 -7.26 7.42
C LYS A 16 6.51 -7.48 5.96
N ALA A 17 5.70 -6.60 5.39
CA ALA A 17 5.32 -6.63 3.97
C ALA A 17 6.32 -5.79 3.17
N LYS A 18 7.52 -6.34 2.94
CA LYS A 18 8.68 -5.64 2.38
C LYS A 18 8.43 -4.96 1.03
N TYR A 19 7.57 -5.54 0.20
CA TYR A 19 7.29 -5.04 -1.15
C TYR A 19 5.89 -4.46 -1.28
N ALA A 20 5.26 -4.11 -0.16
CA ALA A 20 3.95 -3.47 -0.20
C ALA A 20 4.02 -2.10 -0.87
N GLU A 21 2.97 -1.76 -1.58
CA GLU A 21 2.84 -0.49 -2.28
C GLU A 21 1.52 0.16 -1.91
N MET A 22 1.53 1.49 -1.88
CA MET A 22 0.32 2.29 -1.80
C MET A 22 0.02 2.85 -3.18
N VAL A 23 -1.18 2.60 -3.68
CA VAL A 23 -1.67 3.19 -4.92
C VAL A 23 -2.53 4.38 -4.53
N LEU A 24 -2.04 5.57 -4.83
CA LEU A 24 -2.66 6.83 -4.42
C LEU A 24 -3.34 7.46 -5.63
N HIS A 25 -4.66 7.66 -5.52
CA HIS A 25 -5.45 8.30 -6.57
C HIS A 25 -5.43 9.80 -6.38
N GLN A 26 -4.96 10.50 -7.39
CA GLN A 26 -4.89 11.95 -7.39
C GLN A 26 -5.69 12.51 -8.56
N MET A 27 -5.92 13.83 -8.54
CA MET A 27 -6.51 14.51 -9.69
C MET A 27 -5.56 14.37 -10.89
N TRP A 28 -6.02 13.78 -11.97
CA TRP A 28 -5.28 13.58 -13.22
C TRP A 28 -4.19 12.51 -13.19
N CYS A 29 -3.92 11.87 -12.05
CA CYS A 29 -2.91 10.82 -12.05
C CYS A 29 -3.12 9.78 -10.94
N VAL A 30 -2.42 8.65 -11.07
CA VAL A 30 -2.35 7.59 -10.07
C VAL A 30 -0.87 7.37 -9.76
N ALA A 31 -0.52 7.39 -8.48
CA ALA A 31 0.84 7.14 -8.05
C ALA A 31 0.97 5.77 -7.39
N ASN A 32 1.95 4.99 -7.82
CA ASN A 32 2.31 3.72 -7.19
C ASN A 32 3.56 3.96 -6.33
N LEU A 33 3.41 3.87 -5.02
CA LEU A 33 4.45 4.23 -4.06
C LEU A 33 4.86 3.02 -3.24
N ARG A 34 6.12 2.62 -3.34
CA ARG A 34 6.65 1.53 -2.52
C ARG A 34 6.80 2.00 -1.08
N ILE A 35 6.26 1.22 -0.16
CA ILE A 35 6.28 1.55 1.27
C ILE A 35 7.62 1.15 1.87
N ARG A 36 8.30 2.10 2.50
CA ARG A 36 9.57 1.86 3.18
C ARG A 36 9.38 1.56 4.66
N SER A 37 8.50 2.30 5.32
CA SER A 37 8.24 2.11 6.75
C SER A 37 6.85 2.59 7.12
N VAL A 38 6.32 2.03 8.20
CA VAL A 38 5.02 2.39 8.76
C VAL A 38 5.18 2.55 10.27
N GLU A 39 4.65 3.65 10.80
CA GLU A 39 4.59 3.90 12.23
C GLU A 39 3.14 4.21 12.59
N VAL A 40 2.53 3.37 13.43
CA VAL A 40 1.14 3.52 13.85
C VAL A 40 1.06 4.13 15.24
N GLN A 41 0.29 5.22 15.37
CA GLN A 41 0.06 5.89 16.64
C GLN A 41 -1.45 6.11 16.80
N GLY A 42 -2.10 5.27 17.62
CA GLY A 42 -3.55 5.37 17.82
C GLY A 42 -4.33 5.19 16.52
N ASP A 43 -5.06 6.23 16.13
CA ASP A 43 -5.87 6.23 14.91
C ASP A 43 -5.14 6.79 13.68
N SER A 44 -3.86 7.12 13.84
CA SER A 44 -3.04 7.70 12.80
C SER A 44 -1.87 6.79 12.43
N ALA A 45 -1.41 6.89 11.20
CA ALA A 45 -0.24 6.17 10.74
C ALA A 45 0.64 7.09 9.91
N ALA A 46 1.95 7.06 10.17
CA ALA A 46 2.94 7.73 9.35
C ALA A 46 3.57 6.71 8.42
N ILE A 47 3.45 6.93 7.12
CA ILE A 47 3.98 6.04 6.11
C ILE A 47 5.09 6.76 5.36
N ARG A 48 6.26 6.12 5.29
CA ARG A 48 7.39 6.62 4.49
C ARG A 48 7.57 5.72 3.28
N PHE A 49 7.98 6.33 2.19
CA PHE A 49 8.08 5.65 0.90
C PHE A 49 9.53 5.60 0.42
N HIS A 50 9.80 4.66 -0.47
CA HIS A 50 11.07 4.61 -1.17
C HIS A 50 11.17 5.73 -2.20
N GLN A 51 12.40 6.11 -2.56
CA GLN A 51 12.68 7.02 -3.66
C GLN A 51 13.08 6.21 -4.91
N PRO A 52 12.97 6.76 -6.11
CA PRO A 52 12.68 8.17 -6.45
C PRO A 52 11.20 8.52 -6.59
N GLU A 53 10.30 7.53 -6.63
CA GLU A 53 8.89 7.78 -6.96
C GLU A 53 8.20 8.71 -5.95
N SER A 54 8.48 8.57 -4.66
CA SER A 54 7.87 9.43 -3.64
C SER A 54 8.35 10.87 -3.76
N ARG A 55 9.62 11.05 -4.07
CA ARG A 55 10.19 12.38 -4.25
C ARG A 55 9.55 13.09 -5.44
N ILE A 56 9.43 12.38 -6.56
CA ILE A 56 8.78 12.92 -7.76
C ILE A 56 7.34 13.32 -7.44
N GLN A 57 6.63 12.49 -6.68
CA GLN A 57 5.21 12.67 -6.44
C GLN A 57 4.92 13.78 -5.41
N PHE A 58 5.69 13.86 -4.33
CA PHE A 58 5.41 14.78 -3.23
C PHE A 58 6.15 16.11 -3.32
N GLU A 59 7.30 16.16 -3.97
CA GLU A 59 8.05 17.39 -4.16
C GLU A 59 7.66 18.14 -5.43
N HIS A 60 6.91 17.49 -6.31
CA HIS A 60 6.39 18.12 -7.51
C HIS A 60 5.28 19.13 -7.14
N PRO A 61 5.26 20.32 -7.75
CA PRO A 61 4.24 21.33 -7.40
C PRO A 61 2.82 20.89 -7.74
N TRP A 62 2.64 20.06 -8.76
CA TRP A 62 1.33 19.57 -9.18
C TRP A 62 1.51 18.39 -10.15
N PRO A 63 0.68 17.35 -10.11
CA PRO A 63 -0.39 17.09 -9.15
C PRO A 63 0.14 16.64 -7.77
N ARG A 64 -0.66 16.87 -6.74
CA ARG A 64 -0.33 16.48 -5.36
C ARG A 64 -1.49 15.71 -4.75
N PRO A 65 -1.24 14.90 -3.72
CA PRO A 65 -2.32 14.32 -2.95
C PRO A 65 -3.20 15.42 -2.36
N MET A 66 -4.51 15.24 -2.45
CA MET A 66 -5.45 16.15 -1.83
C MET A 66 -5.50 15.93 -0.32
N VAL A 67 -5.34 16.99 0.44
CA VAL A 67 -5.48 16.96 1.90
C VAL A 67 -6.44 18.07 2.27
N THR A 68 -7.61 17.71 2.76
CA THR A 68 -8.67 18.65 3.13
C THR A 68 -9.20 18.31 4.51
N THR A 69 -9.90 19.27 5.12
CA THR A 69 -10.55 19.08 6.42
C THR A 69 -11.99 18.57 6.29
N ASP A 70 -12.52 18.51 5.08
CA ASP A 70 -13.91 18.13 4.80
C ASP A 70 -14.06 16.67 4.34
N GLY A 71 -12.96 15.91 4.34
CA GLY A 71 -12.99 14.50 3.96
C GLY A 71 -12.79 14.22 2.47
N HIS A 72 -12.55 15.23 1.65
CA HIS A 72 -12.29 15.07 0.21
C HIS A 72 -10.80 14.81 -0.06
N ASN A 73 -10.21 13.93 0.72
CA ASN A 73 -8.82 13.54 0.56
C ASN A 73 -8.63 12.54 -0.58
N SER A 74 -7.41 12.43 -1.08
CA SER A 74 -7.07 11.46 -2.09
C SER A 74 -7.37 10.05 -1.62
N ALA A 75 -8.07 9.28 -2.44
CA ALA A 75 -8.32 7.87 -2.17
C ALA A 75 -7.05 7.06 -2.40
N PHE A 76 -6.89 5.98 -1.64
CA PHE A 76 -5.76 5.08 -1.83
C PHE A 76 -6.16 3.64 -1.55
N TYR A 77 -5.37 2.70 -2.05
CA TYR A 77 -5.43 1.31 -1.62
C TYR A 77 -4.02 0.73 -1.51
N LEU A 78 -3.92 -0.35 -0.74
CA LEU A 78 -2.66 -1.04 -0.50
C LEU A 78 -2.60 -2.31 -1.35
N THR A 79 -1.43 -2.63 -1.86
CA THR A 79 -1.25 -3.79 -2.72
C THR A 79 0.11 -4.45 -2.48
N ASN A 80 0.29 -5.62 -3.08
CA ASN A 80 1.51 -6.42 -3.06
C ASN A 80 1.98 -6.82 -1.66
N ALA A 81 1.03 -7.25 -0.84
CA ALA A 81 1.30 -7.82 0.48
C ALA A 81 0.44 -9.06 0.67
N ARG A 82 1.07 -10.17 1.05
CA ARG A 82 0.36 -11.43 1.28
C ARG A 82 -0.68 -11.29 2.40
N GLU A 83 -0.38 -10.46 3.38
CA GLU A 83 -1.25 -10.16 4.52
C GLU A 83 -2.57 -9.51 4.11
N LEU A 84 -2.64 -8.95 2.90
CA LEU A 84 -3.84 -8.32 2.36
C LEU A 84 -4.61 -9.23 1.39
N GLN A 85 -4.14 -10.45 1.19
CA GLN A 85 -4.74 -11.41 0.26
C GLN A 85 -5.89 -12.14 0.96
N ASP A 86 -7.06 -11.51 0.98
CA ASP A 86 -8.22 -11.97 1.74
C ASP A 86 -9.47 -12.25 0.89
N VAL A 87 -9.41 -12.02 -0.41
CA VAL A 87 -10.53 -12.22 -1.34
C VAL A 87 -10.10 -13.11 -2.50
N PRO A 88 -10.93 -14.10 -2.93
CA PRO A 88 -10.61 -14.91 -4.10
C PRO A 88 -10.35 -14.07 -5.35
N GLY A 89 -9.33 -14.45 -6.11
CA GLY A 89 -8.89 -13.73 -7.29
C GLY A 89 -7.73 -12.79 -7.06
N GLU A 90 -7.35 -12.56 -5.82
CA GLU A 90 -6.19 -11.76 -5.48
C GLU A 90 -4.88 -12.54 -5.61
N TRP A 91 -3.80 -11.83 -5.89
CA TRP A 91 -2.49 -12.44 -6.03
C TRP A 91 -1.42 -11.58 -5.34
N TYR A 92 -0.32 -12.24 -5.01
CA TYR A 92 0.83 -11.60 -4.38
C TYR A 92 2.11 -12.14 -5.01
N HIS A 93 3.03 -11.23 -5.37
CA HIS A 93 4.33 -11.58 -5.90
C HIS A 93 5.40 -11.46 -4.82
N ASP A 94 5.89 -12.58 -4.34
CA ASP A 94 7.03 -12.64 -3.43
C ASP A 94 8.31 -12.57 -4.25
N ILE A 95 8.91 -11.39 -4.31
CA ILE A 95 10.07 -11.11 -5.14
C ILE A 95 11.30 -11.87 -4.63
N ASP A 96 11.50 -11.95 -3.33
CA ASP A 96 12.64 -12.65 -2.74
C ASP A 96 12.58 -14.15 -2.99
N ALA A 97 11.42 -14.76 -2.82
CA ALA A 97 11.21 -16.18 -3.04
C ALA A 97 10.98 -16.53 -4.51
N ARG A 98 10.80 -15.55 -5.38
CA ARG A 98 10.49 -15.72 -6.81
C ARG A 98 9.24 -16.57 -7.03
N LYS A 99 8.19 -16.30 -6.23
CA LYS A 99 6.91 -17.02 -6.27
C LYS A 99 5.76 -16.06 -6.39
N VAL A 100 4.69 -16.53 -7.04
CA VAL A 100 3.40 -15.84 -7.06
C VAL A 100 2.41 -16.68 -6.29
N TYR A 101 1.74 -16.08 -5.31
CA TYR A 101 0.67 -16.70 -4.55
C TYR A 101 -0.65 -16.20 -5.08
N TYR A 102 -1.54 -17.11 -5.43
CA TYR A 102 -2.84 -16.78 -5.95
C TYR A 102 -3.92 -17.38 -5.05
N TYR A 103 -4.93 -16.57 -4.73
CA TYR A 103 -6.11 -17.02 -4.01
C TYR A 103 -7.16 -17.44 -5.05
N PRO A 104 -7.37 -18.75 -5.30
CA PRO A 104 -8.28 -19.19 -6.36
C PRO A 104 -9.71 -18.79 -6.10
N ARG A 105 -10.44 -18.47 -7.16
CA ARG A 105 -11.87 -18.35 -7.12
C ARG A 105 -12.48 -19.76 -7.10
N GLU A 106 -13.73 -19.85 -6.60
CA GLU A 106 -14.43 -21.12 -6.58
C GLU A 106 -14.52 -21.72 -7.98
N GLY A 107 -14.16 -23.00 -8.11
CA GLY A 107 -14.19 -23.73 -9.37
C GLY A 107 -12.96 -23.56 -10.26
N GLU A 108 -12.00 -22.69 -9.91
CA GLU A 108 -10.76 -22.57 -10.66
C GLU A 108 -9.81 -23.74 -10.37
N LYS A 109 -9.21 -24.25 -11.43
CA LYS A 109 -8.14 -25.26 -11.31
C LYS A 109 -6.78 -24.58 -11.47
N MET A 110 -5.90 -24.90 -10.56
CA MET A 110 -4.52 -24.38 -10.59
C MET A 110 -3.61 -25.36 -11.30
#